data_ab26624632083c1a6cf3ecc9df9d25cf
#
_entry.id   ab26624632083c1a6cf3ecc9df9d25cf
#
_cell.length_a   1.000
_cell.length_b   1.000
_cell.length_c   1.000
_cell.angle_alpha   90.00
_cell.angle_beta   90.00
_cell.angle_gamma   90.00
#
_symmetry.space_group_name_H-M   'P 1'
#
loop_
_entity.id
_entity.type
_entity.pdbx_description
1 polymer ?
#
loop_
_entity_poly.entity_id
_entity_poly.type
_entity_poly.pdbx_seq_one_letter_code
_entity_poly.pdbx_strand_id
1 'polypeptide(L)'
;GFTTQSAPWKLEAGTPNVAGVIGLSAALEWLTDYDINQAESWSRSLATLAEEALAKRAGFRSFRCQDSSLLAFDFAGVHHSDMVTLLAEYGIALRAGQHCAQPLLAELGVTGTLRASFAPYNTKSDVDALVNAVDRALELLVD
;
A
#
# COMPACT_ATOMS: atom_id res chain seq x y z
N GLY A 1 1.52 -11.14 -16.84
CA GLY A 1 1.50 -10.59 -16.43
C GLY A 1 1.19 -10.32 -15.39
N PHE A 2 1.02 -10.28 -15.15
CA PHE A 2 0.60 -9.98 -14.32
C PHE A 2 -0.58 -10.34 -14.27
N THR A 3 -0.81 -11.08 -14.23
CA THR A 3 -1.66 -11.61 -14.14
C THR A 3 -2.51 -11.34 -13.56
N THR A 4 -2.60 -11.39 -13.09
CA THR A 4 -3.27 -10.92 -12.47
C THR A 4 -2.84 -10.02 -12.38
N GLN A 5 -2.12 -9.91 -12.93
CA GLN A 5 -1.65 -8.95 -12.98
C GLN A 5 -2.33 -7.98 -12.52
N SER A 6 -3.27 -7.97 -12.43
CA SER A 6 -4.02 -6.95 -11.88
C SER A 6 -3.63 -6.62 -10.47
N ALA A 7 -3.38 -7.59 -9.62
CA ALA A 7 -3.04 -7.27 -8.24
C ALA A 7 -1.79 -6.42 -8.10
N PRO A 8 -0.67 -6.73 -8.76
CA PRO A 8 0.53 -5.94 -8.55
C PRO A 8 0.36 -4.48 -8.88
N TRP A 9 -0.29 -4.14 -9.96
CA TRP A 9 -0.35 -2.74 -10.30
C TRP A 9 -1.52 -2.02 -9.66
N LYS A 10 -2.49 -2.74 -9.13
CA LYS A 10 -3.56 -2.11 -8.37
C LYS A 10 -3.05 -1.50 -7.07
N LEU A 11 -2.05 -2.12 -6.47
CA LEU A 11 -1.49 -1.65 -5.22
C LEU A 11 -0.18 -0.91 -5.42
N GLU A 12 0.18 -0.66 -6.64
CA GLU A 12 1.41 0.02 -6.95
C GLU A 12 1.32 1.49 -6.54
N ALA A 13 2.36 1.97 -5.88
CA ALA A 13 2.44 3.36 -5.52
C ALA A 13 3.15 4.09 -6.64
N GLY A 14 2.47 4.98 -7.30
CA GLY A 14 3.07 5.75 -8.36
C GLY A 14 2.28 5.69 -9.65
N THR A 15 2.97 5.74 -10.77
CA THR A 15 2.32 5.82 -12.06
C THR A 15 1.76 4.47 -12.47
N PRO A 16 0.50 4.38 -12.84
CA PRO A 16 -0.06 3.13 -13.33
C PRO A 16 0.51 2.80 -14.71
N ASN A 17 0.35 1.57 -15.14
CA ASN A 17 0.81 1.17 -16.45
C ASN A 17 -0.08 1.84 -17.52
N VAL A 18 0.35 1.71 -18.77
CA VAL A 18 -0.33 2.41 -19.86
C VAL A 18 -1.80 1.99 -19.98
N ALA A 19 -2.05 0.69 -19.87
CA ALA A 19 -3.42 0.21 -19.95
C ALA A 19 -4.25 0.75 -18.80
N GLY A 20 -3.67 0.80 -17.61
CA GLY A 20 -4.34 1.38 -16.46
C GLY A 20 -4.63 2.85 -16.66
N VAL A 21 -3.70 3.57 -17.27
CA VAL A 21 -3.91 5.00 -17.52
C VAL A 21 -5.08 5.21 -18.47
N ILE A 22 -5.17 4.42 -19.54
CA ILE A 22 -6.26 4.56 -20.48
C ILE A 22 -7.59 4.25 -19.80
N GLY A 23 -7.66 3.16 -19.06
CA GLY A 23 -8.87 2.82 -18.36
C GLY A 23 -9.24 3.87 -17.33
N LEU A 24 -8.24 4.41 -16.64
CA LEU A 24 -8.48 5.43 -15.65
C LEU A 24 -8.98 6.71 -16.28
N SER A 25 -8.44 7.09 -17.44
CA SER A 25 -8.91 8.27 -18.14
C SER A 25 -10.37 8.15 -18.52
N ALA A 26 -10.77 6.99 -19.04
CA ALA A 26 -12.17 6.77 -19.38
C ALA A 26 -13.06 6.86 -18.15
N ALA A 27 -12.59 6.31 -17.03
CA ALA A 27 -13.32 6.39 -15.77
C ALA A 27 -13.44 7.83 -15.28
N LEU A 28 -12.35 8.59 -15.42
CA LEU A 28 -12.37 9.98 -14.97
C LEU A 28 -13.29 10.85 -15.81
N GLU A 29 -13.41 10.56 -17.10
CA GLU A 29 -14.35 11.28 -17.95
C GLU A 29 -15.79 11.06 -17.49
N TRP A 30 -16.05 9.88 -16.97
CA TRP A 30 -17.36 9.52 -16.47
C TRP A 30 -17.65 10.14 -15.11
N LEU A 31 -16.58 10.42 -14.33
CA LEU A 31 -16.72 10.99 -13.00
C LEU A 31 -16.94 12.48 -13.05
N THR A 32 -17.84 12.96 -12.23
CA THR A 32 -18.08 14.39 -12.05
C THR A 32 -17.29 14.86 -10.83
N ASP A 33 -17.30 16.16 -10.56
CA ASP A 33 -16.65 16.70 -9.37
C ASP A 33 -17.16 16.04 -8.10
N TYR A 34 -18.48 15.78 -8.05
CA TYR A 34 -19.06 15.09 -6.93
C TYR A 34 -18.46 13.70 -6.77
N ASP A 35 -18.33 12.98 -7.88
CA ASP A 35 -17.80 11.63 -7.85
C ASP A 35 -16.33 11.60 -7.50
N ILE A 36 -15.58 12.65 -7.85
CA ILE A 36 -14.17 12.74 -7.48
C ILE A 36 -14.02 12.77 -5.97
N ASN A 37 -14.85 13.54 -5.27
CA ASN A 37 -14.80 13.59 -3.81
C ASN A 37 -15.12 12.22 -3.21
N GLN A 38 -16.10 11.52 -3.77
CA GLN A 38 -16.44 10.19 -3.30
C GLN A 38 -15.30 9.20 -3.57
N ALA A 39 -14.65 9.34 -4.73
CA ALA A 39 -13.54 8.48 -5.07
C ALA A 39 -12.37 8.66 -4.10
N GLU A 40 -12.08 9.91 -3.74
CA GLU A 40 -11.03 10.17 -2.78
C GLU A 40 -11.38 9.62 -1.40
N SER A 41 -12.63 9.80 -1.00
CA SER A 41 -13.09 9.27 0.27
C SER A 41 -12.99 7.75 0.31
N TRP A 42 -13.32 7.10 -0.79
CA TRP A 42 -13.20 5.65 -0.91
C TRP A 42 -11.74 5.20 -0.78
N SER A 43 -10.83 5.88 -1.49
CA SER A 43 -9.41 5.56 -1.41
C SER A 43 -8.88 5.69 0.02
N ARG A 44 -9.28 6.74 0.71
CA ARG A 44 -8.86 6.93 2.10
C ARG A 44 -9.44 5.85 3.01
N SER A 45 -10.68 5.44 2.75
CA SER A 45 -11.29 4.39 3.57
C SER A 45 -10.58 3.06 3.38
N LEU A 46 -10.09 2.76 2.17
CA LEU A 46 -9.32 1.55 1.94
C LEU A 46 -8.00 1.57 2.71
N ALA A 47 -7.34 2.72 2.72
CA ALA A 47 -6.10 2.87 3.49
C ALA A 47 -6.36 2.67 4.97
N THR A 48 -7.50 3.17 5.47
CA THR A 48 -7.87 2.99 6.88
C THR A 48 -8.13 1.52 7.18
N LEU A 49 -8.83 0.82 6.29
CA LEU A 49 -9.08 -0.61 6.48
C LEU A 49 -7.77 -1.39 6.52
N ALA A 50 -6.85 -1.07 5.63
CA ALA A 50 -5.55 -1.75 5.61
C ALA A 50 -4.78 -1.46 6.90
N GLU A 51 -4.76 -0.22 7.33
CA GLU A 51 -4.07 0.17 8.54
C GLU A 51 -4.63 -0.57 9.75
N GLU A 52 -5.95 -0.61 9.88
CA GLU A 52 -6.58 -1.28 11.01
C GLU A 52 -6.31 -2.78 11.00
N ALA A 53 -6.35 -3.40 9.83
CA ALA A 53 -6.10 -4.82 9.73
C ALA A 53 -4.65 -5.15 10.06
N LEU A 54 -3.71 -4.38 9.54
CA LEU A 54 -2.29 -4.63 9.77
C LEU A 54 -1.89 -4.30 11.21
N ALA A 55 -2.60 -3.37 11.85
CA ALA A 55 -2.31 -3.00 13.24
C ALA A 55 -2.51 -4.15 14.20
N LYS A 56 -3.23 -5.18 13.80
CA LYS A 56 -3.42 -6.37 14.65
C LYS A 56 -2.21 -7.28 14.65
N ARG A 57 -1.23 -7.03 13.79
CA ARG A 57 -0.02 -7.85 13.72
C ARG A 57 1.07 -7.26 14.59
N ALA A 58 1.82 -8.14 15.25
CA ALA A 58 2.88 -7.69 16.14
C ALA A 58 3.94 -6.90 15.37
N GLY A 59 4.40 -5.82 15.97
CA GLY A 59 5.48 -5.03 15.39
C GLY A 59 5.05 -3.98 14.37
N PHE A 60 3.76 -3.93 14.03
CA PHE A 60 3.29 -2.96 13.04
C PHE A 60 3.45 -1.54 13.56
N ARG A 61 3.98 -0.68 12.70
CA ARG A 61 4.07 0.76 12.99
C ARG A 61 3.55 1.52 11.80
N SER A 62 2.62 2.44 12.04
CA SER A 62 2.05 3.25 10.97
C SER A 62 2.67 4.64 10.99
N PHE A 63 3.03 5.12 9.82
CA PHE A 63 3.53 6.48 9.62
C PHE A 63 2.61 7.21 8.64
N ARG A 64 1.37 6.81 8.61
CA ARG A 64 0.38 7.39 7.72
C ARG A 64 0.07 8.82 8.13
N CYS A 65 0.03 9.72 7.15
CA CYS A 65 -0.49 11.06 7.38
C CYS A 65 -1.99 10.94 7.58
N GLN A 66 -2.55 11.88 8.35
CA GLN A 66 -3.98 11.83 8.65
C GLN A 66 -4.83 11.62 7.43
N ASP A 67 -5.65 10.60 7.44
CA ASP A 67 -6.63 10.33 6.39
C ASP A 67 -6.09 10.29 4.98
N SER A 68 -4.80 9.96 4.85
CA SER A 68 -4.20 9.83 3.53
C SER A 68 -4.64 8.52 2.86
N SER A 69 -4.71 8.54 1.54
CA SER A 69 -4.88 7.31 0.78
C SER A 69 -3.58 6.53 0.64
N LEU A 70 -2.48 7.10 1.12
CA LEU A 70 -1.19 6.44 1.13
C LEU A 70 -0.91 5.96 2.55
N LEU A 71 -0.68 4.66 2.69
CA LEU A 71 -0.33 4.06 3.97
C LEU A 71 1.17 3.78 3.99
N ALA A 72 1.89 4.51 4.83
CA ALA A 72 3.31 4.27 5.07
C ALA A 72 3.42 3.51 6.38
N PHE A 73 4.17 2.41 6.36
CA PHE A 73 4.24 1.55 7.53
C PHE A 73 5.52 0.71 7.53
N ASP A 74 5.82 0.09 8.66
CA ASP A 74 6.83 -0.94 8.71
C ASP A 74 6.50 -1.93 9.82
N PHE A 75 7.35 -2.94 9.96
CA PHE A 75 7.23 -3.90 11.04
C PHE A 75 8.56 -3.94 11.78
N ALA A 76 8.51 -3.77 13.09
CA ALA A 76 9.71 -3.76 13.90
C ALA A 76 10.46 -5.09 13.74
N GLY A 77 11.75 -5.01 13.52
CA GLY A 77 12.58 -6.20 13.35
C GLY A 77 12.58 -6.77 11.94
N VAL A 78 11.85 -6.15 11.00
CA VAL A 78 11.78 -6.63 9.62
C VAL A 78 12.28 -5.52 8.71
N HIS A 79 13.27 -5.85 7.88
CA HIS A 79 13.81 -4.86 6.97
C HIS A 79 12.83 -4.64 5.83
N HIS A 80 12.60 -3.38 5.48
CA HIS A 80 11.61 -3.04 4.46
C HIS A 80 11.92 -3.67 3.10
N SER A 81 13.19 -3.78 2.73
CA SER A 81 13.53 -4.33 1.41
C SER A 81 13.19 -5.82 1.32
N ASP A 82 13.34 -6.55 2.43
CA ASP A 82 12.97 -7.97 2.45
C ASP A 82 11.47 -8.12 2.29
N MET A 83 10.72 -7.27 2.97
CA MET A 83 9.28 -7.29 2.87
C MET A 83 8.81 -6.99 1.45
N VAL A 84 9.38 -5.95 0.82
CA VAL A 84 9.03 -5.59 -0.55
C VAL A 84 9.27 -6.76 -1.49
N THR A 85 10.42 -7.43 -1.34
CA THR A 85 10.77 -8.54 -2.21
C THR A 85 9.79 -9.69 -2.06
N LEU A 86 9.45 -10.04 -0.83
CA LEU A 86 8.52 -11.14 -0.61
C LEU A 86 7.10 -10.79 -1.04
N LEU A 87 6.66 -9.57 -0.79
CA LEU A 87 5.33 -9.16 -1.22
C LEU A 87 5.21 -9.21 -2.74
N ALA A 88 6.27 -8.84 -3.45
CA ALA A 88 6.26 -8.91 -4.90
C ALA A 88 6.07 -10.34 -5.38
N GLU A 89 6.64 -11.32 -4.67
CA GLU A 89 6.45 -12.71 -5.01
C GLU A 89 5.01 -13.17 -4.84
N TYR A 90 4.28 -12.51 -3.97
CA TYR A 90 2.87 -12.81 -3.75
C TYR A 90 1.94 -11.93 -4.59
N GLY A 91 2.52 -11.21 -5.53
CA GLY A 91 1.72 -10.37 -6.43
C GLY A 91 1.39 -8.99 -5.92
N ILE A 92 2.05 -8.55 -4.84
CA ILE A 92 1.80 -7.24 -4.26
C ILE A 92 3.02 -6.36 -4.49
N ALA A 93 2.84 -5.30 -5.28
CA ALA A 93 3.92 -4.38 -5.58
C ALA A 93 3.79 -3.14 -4.70
N LEU A 94 4.70 -2.99 -3.76
CA LEU A 94 4.78 -1.82 -2.91
C LEU A 94 6.10 -1.10 -3.13
N ARG A 95 6.13 0.16 -2.79
CA ARG A 95 7.36 0.92 -2.80
C ARG A 95 7.99 0.92 -1.43
N ALA A 96 9.31 0.85 -1.42
CA ALA A 96 10.07 1.08 -0.21
C ALA A 96 10.62 2.50 -0.29
N GLY A 97 10.52 3.24 0.80
CA GLY A 97 11.05 4.59 0.85
C GLY A 97 11.97 4.76 2.03
N GLN A 98 13.00 5.56 1.85
CA GLN A 98 13.90 5.89 2.94
C GLN A 98 13.51 7.23 3.52
N HIS A 99 13.63 7.34 4.83
CA HIS A 99 13.27 8.58 5.52
C HIS A 99 14.48 9.14 6.24
N CYS A 100 15.62 9.10 5.59
CA CYS A 100 16.86 9.52 6.23
C CYS A 100 16.87 10.97 6.66
N ALA A 101 15.97 11.78 6.13
CA ALA A 101 15.89 13.17 6.50
C ALA A 101 14.99 13.44 7.69
N GLN A 102 14.40 12.41 8.29
CA GLN A 102 13.47 12.59 9.39
C GLN A 102 14.07 12.07 10.69
N PRO A 103 14.52 12.96 11.56
CA PRO A 103 15.20 12.54 12.80
C PRO A 103 14.35 11.66 13.70
N LEU A 104 13.05 11.92 13.76
CA LEU A 104 12.18 11.12 14.61
C LEU A 104 12.19 9.65 14.19
N LEU A 105 12.13 9.40 12.88
CA LEU A 105 12.15 8.03 12.39
C LEU A 105 13.49 7.36 12.65
N ALA A 106 14.57 8.12 12.52
CA ALA A 106 15.90 7.60 12.81
C ALA A 106 16.01 7.20 14.28
N GLU A 107 15.43 8.00 15.17
CA GLU A 107 15.45 7.67 16.60
C GLU A 107 14.68 6.40 16.90
N LEU A 108 13.64 6.10 16.09
CA LEU A 108 12.87 4.88 16.27
C LEU A 108 13.51 3.67 15.61
N GLY A 109 14.67 3.86 14.99
CA GLY A 109 15.36 2.78 14.30
C GLY A 109 14.74 2.45 12.95
N VAL A 110 14.00 3.39 12.37
CA VAL A 110 13.35 3.18 11.08
C VAL A 110 14.25 3.70 9.98
N THR A 111 14.76 2.80 9.13
CA THR A 111 15.62 3.18 8.02
C THR A 111 14.82 3.38 6.75
N GLY A 112 13.60 2.88 6.71
CA GLY A 112 12.72 3.04 5.57
C GLY A 112 11.36 2.46 5.87
N THR A 113 10.38 2.80 5.06
CA THR A 113 9.03 2.30 5.23
C THR A 113 8.53 1.69 3.94
N LEU A 114 7.45 0.93 4.06
CA LEU A 114 6.71 0.44 2.93
C LEU A 114 5.59 1.43 2.66
N ARG A 115 5.25 1.62 1.40
CA ARG A 115 4.19 2.55 1.04
C ARG A 115 3.20 1.86 0.13
N ALA A 116 1.94 1.80 0.59
CA ALA A 116 0.83 1.26 -0.16
C ALA A 116 -0.11 2.40 -0.50
N SER A 117 -0.29 2.65 -1.79
CA SER A 117 -1.21 3.69 -2.27
C SER A 117 -2.50 3.05 -2.70
N PHE A 118 -3.61 3.62 -2.27
CA PHE A 118 -4.92 3.14 -2.69
C PHE A 118 -5.56 4.14 -3.61
N ALA A 119 -6.04 3.67 -4.73
CA ALA A 119 -6.67 4.48 -5.76
C ALA A 119 -8.15 4.17 -5.81
N PRO A 120 -8.94 5.01 -6.49
CA PRO A 120 -10.39 4.79 -6.56
C PRO A 120 -10.77 3.45 -7.18
N TYR A 121 -9.92 2.86 -8.00
CA TYR A 121 -10.23 1.56 -8.63
C TYR A 121 -9.89 0.38 -7.73
N ASN A 122 -9.24 0.60 -6.60
CA ASN A 122 -8.93 -0.49 -5.70
C ASN A 122 -10.18 -0.93 -4.94
N THR A 123 -10.14 -2.15 -4.42
CA THR A 123 -11.28 -2.76 -3.75
C THR A 123 -10.88 -3.29 -2.38
N LYS A 124 -11.89 -3.69 -1.61
CA LYS A 124 -11.62 -4.35 -0.33
C LYS A 124 -10.87 -5.65 -0.53
N SER A 125 -11.08 -6.33 -1.65
CA SER A 125 -10.33 -7.54 -1.96
C SER A 125 -8.84 -7.24 -2.09
N ASP A 126 -8.49 -6.06 -2.60
CA ASP A 126 -7.09 -5.66 -2.68
C ASP A 126 -6.49 -5.48 -1.30
N VAL A 127 -7.27 -4.94 -0.35
CA VAL A 127 -6.81 -4.82 1.03
C VAL A 127 -6.58 -6.21 1.63
N ASP A 128 -7.51 -7.14 1.40
CA ASP A 128 -7.36 -8.50 1.90
C ASP A 128 -6.13 -9.17 1.30
N ALA A 129 -5.88 -8.95 0.02
CA ALA A 129 -4.70 -9.51 -0.64
C ALA A 129 -3.42 -8.97 -0.02
N LEU A 130 -3.38 -7.69 0.28
CA LEU A 130 -2.23 -7.08 0.94
C LEU A 130 -2.00 -7.70 2.31
N VAL A 131 -3.06 -7.81 3.11
CA VAL A 131 -2.95 -8.34 4.47
C VAL A 131 -2.49 -9.79 4.44
N ASN A 132 -3.05 -10.59 3.54
CA ASN A 132 -2.66 -11.98 3.43
C ASN A 132 -1.21 -12.13 3.00
N ALA A 133 -0.77 -11.29 2.07
CA ALA A 133 0.63 -11.34 1.61
C ALA A 133 1.57 -10.93 2.73
N VAL A 134 1.20 -9.92 3.51
CA VAL A 134 2.00 -9.49 4.64
C VAL A 134 2.11 -10.62 5.67
N ASP A 135 1.00 -11.31 5.95
CA ASP A 135 1.04 -12.40 6.91
C ASP A 135 2.00 -13.50 6.46
N ARG A 136 1.99 -13.86 5.18
CA ARG A 136 2.89 -14.86 4.66
C ARG A 136 4.35 -14.41 4.74
N ALA A 137 4.59 -13.15 4.41
CA ALA A 137 5.94 -12.60 4.48
C ALA A 137 6.45 -12.60 5.92
N LEU A 138 5.60 -12.24 6.87
CA LEU A 138 5.99 -12.22 8.27
C LEU A 138 6.34 -13.63 8.77
N GLU A 139 5.61 -14.64 8.30
CA GLU A 139 5.92 -16.02 8.66
C GLU A 139 7.35 -16.42 8.26
N LEU A 140 7.82 -15.86 7.15
CA LEU A 140 9.15 -16.20 6.65
C LEU A 140 10.24 -15.32 7.26
N LEU A 141 9.92 -14.11 7.64
CA LEU A 141 10.91 -13.14 8.10
C LEU A 141 11.03 -13.06 9.61
N VAL A 142 9.97 -13.42 10.31
CA VAL A 142 9.96 -13.37 11.77
C VAL A 142 9.71 -14.75 12.29
N ASP A 143 10.73 -15.35 12.86
CA ASP A 143 10.57 -16.71 13.39
C ASP A 143 10.14 -16.70 14.82
#